data_38d850b1279bb0bfcb358962dd64781d
#
_entry.id   38d850b1279bb0bfcb358962dd64781d
#
_cell.length_a   1.000
_cell.length_b   1.000
_cell.length_c   1.000
_cell.angle_alpha   90.00
_cell.angle_beta   90.00
_cell.angle_gamma   90.00
#
_symmetry.space_group_name_H-M   'P 1'
#
loop_
_entity.id
_entity.type
_entity.pdbx_description
1 polymer ?
#
loop_
_entity_poly.entity_id
_entity_poly.type
_entity_poly.pdbx_seq_one_letter_code
_entity_poly.pdbx_strand_id
1 'polypeptide(L)'
;MDLLTAINTRASALKICDPAPSREHLQLILQAGARAPDHGKLAPWRFTVLQGEARHTLGELMAQSLKARNPEADADELRREHKKALRAPCIIAVAAHIAPS
;
A
#
# COMPACT_ATOMS: atom_id res chain seq x y z
N MET A 1 -3.94 25.81 2.59
CA MET A 1 -3.26 25.34 1.36
C MET A 1 -4.33 25.02 0.33
N ASP A 2 -4.24 25.59 -0.85
CA ASP A 2 -5.21 25.29 -1.89
C ASP A 2 -4.86 23.96 -2.58
N LEU A 3 -5.79 23.44 -3.38
CA LEU A 3 -5.64 22.16 -4.04
C LEU A 3 -4.45 22.16 -5.01
N LEU A 4 -4.26 23.21 -5.76
CA LEU A 4 -3.17 23.29 -6.74
C LEU A 4 -1.81 23.25 -6.05
N THR A 5 -1.66 23.99 -4.94
CA THR A 5 -0.43 23.98 -4.16
C THR A 5 -0.18 22.58 -3.59
N ALA A 6 -1.21 21.92 -3.06
CA ALA A 6 -1.07 20.56 -2.53
C ALA A 6 -0.61 19.59 -3.60
N ILE A 7 -1.15 19.67 -4.80
CA ILE A 7 -0.73 18.79 -5.91
C ILE A 7 0.71 19.07 -6.31
N ASN A 8 1.08 20.36 -6.44
CA ASN A 8 2.41 20.73 -6.92
C ASN A 8 3.51 20.46 -5.89
N THR A 9 3.18 20.43 -4.61
CA THR A 9 4.17 20.17 -3.55
C THR A 9 4.19 18.71 -3.08
N ARG A 10 3.30 17.88 -3.60
CA ARG A 10 3.26 16.46 -3.22
C ARG A 10 4.55 15.75 -3.65
N ALA A 11 5.10 14.98 -2.74
CA ALA A 11 6.25 14.14 -3.02
C ALA A 11 6.09 12.80 -2.31
N SER A 12 6.58 11.74 -2.95
CA SER A 12 6.61 10.43 -2.34
C SER A 12 7.88 10.27 -1.52
N ALA A 13 7.74 9.92 -0.25
CA ALA A 13 8.88 9.67 0.61
C ALA A 13 9.42 8.27 0.39
N LEU A 14 10.75 8.11 0.44
CA LEU A 14 11.39 6.80 0.36
C LEU A 14 11.16 5.98 1.64
N LYS A 15 11.03 6.66 2.77
CA LYS A 15 10.74 6.03 4.05
C LYS A 15 9.78 6.92 4.84
N ILE A 16 8.76 6.30 5.38
CA ILE A 16 7.77 6.97 6.22
C ILE A 16 7.98 6.50 7.65
N CYS A 17 8.17 7.46 8.56
CA CYS A 17 8.54 7.16 9.93
C CYS A 17 7.32 6.89 10.83
N ASP A 18 7.58 6.20 11.95
CA ASP A 18 6.62 6.08 13.03
C ASP A 18 6.23 7.47 13.56
N PRO A 19 5.05 7.60 14.14
CA PRO A 19 4.11 6.53 14.43
C PRO A 19 3.18 6.21 13.26
N ALA A 20 2.56 5.02 13.32
CA ALA A 20 1.49 4.66 12.40
C ALA A 20 0.26 5.55 12.68
N PRO A 21 -0.63 5.72 11.71
CA PRO A 21 -1.88 6.44 11.95
C PRO A 21 -2.68 5.83 13.09
N SER A 22 -3.37 6.65 13.86
CA SER A 22 -4.27 6.16 14.88
C SER A 22 -5.44 5.42 14.23
N ARG A 23 -6.15 4.63 15.04
CA ARG A 23 -7.34 3.93 14.57
C ARG A 23 -8.37 4.90 13.99
N GLU A 24 -8.54 6.04 14.65
CA GLU A 24 -9.48 7.07 14.18
C GLU A 24 -9.05 7.66 12.85
N HIS A 25 -7.77 7.94 12.68
CA HIS A 25 -7.25 8.44 11.41
C HIS A 25 -7.40 7.42 10.30
N LEU A 26 -7.14 6.13 10.59
CA LEU A 26 -7.33 5.06 9.62
C LEU A 26 -8.78 4.98 9.16
N GLN A 27 -9.73 5.10 10.09
CA GLN A 27 -11.15 5.09 9.73
C GLN A 27 -11.50 6.23 8.79
N LEU A 28 -10.96 7.44 9.04
CA LEU A 28 -11.20 8.58 8.17
C LEU A 28 -10.61 8.36 6.77
N ILE A 29 -9.40 7.80 6.71
CA ILE A 29 -8.75 7.51 5.43
C ILE A 29 -9.56 6.49 4.64
N LEU A 30 -10.01 5.42 5.28
CA LEU A 30 -10.78 4.37 4.62
C LEU A 30 -12.14 4.87 4.16
N GLN A 31 -12.80 5.74 4.95
CA GLN A 31 -14.06 6.35 4.55
C GLN A 31 -13.88 7.24 3.33
N ALA A 32 -12.79 8.02 3.31
CA ALA A 32 -12.49 8.87 2.15
C ALA A 32 -12.24 8.02 0.90
N GLY A 33 -11.51 6.91 1.04
CA GLY A 33 -11.26 6.00 -0.07
C GLY A 33 -12.53 5.32 -0.57
N ALA A 34 -13.42 4.95 0.35
CA ALA A 34 -14.68 4.30 -0.02
C ALA A 34 -15.61 5.22 -0.82
N ARG A 35 -15.40 6.54 -0.71
CA ARG A 35 -16.18 7.52 -1.47
C ARG A 35 -15.56 7.85 -2.82
N ALA A 36 -14.43 7.24 -3.15
CA ALA A 36 -13.78 7.50 -4.44
C ALA A 36 -14.72 7.12 -5.59
N PRO A 37 -14.73 7.91 -6.67
CA PRO A 37 -15.59 7.62 -7.79
C PRO A 37 -15.29 6.26 -8.42
N ASP A 38 -16.33 5.55 -8.82
CA ASP A 38 -16.18 4.36 -9.64
C ASP A 38 -17.20 4.40 -10.77
N HIS A 39 -16.89 3.70 -11.85
CA HIS A 39 -17.79 3.59 -12.99
C HIS A 39 -18.84 2.53 -12.68
N GLY A 40 -20.07 2.90 -12.52
CA GLY A 40 -21.17 1.99 -12.24
C GLY A 40 -21.62 2.02 -10.78
N LYS A 41 -20.95 2.77 -9.94
CA LYS A 41 -21.31 2.97 -8.54
C LYS A 41 -21.45 1.66 -7.76
N LEU A 42 -20.59 0.69 -8.07
CA LEU A 42 -20.62 -0.62 -7.45
C LEU A 42 -19.76 -0.70 -6.19
N ALA A 43 -19.06 0.38 -5.84
CA ALA A 43 -18.13 0.43 -4.70
C ALA A 43 -17.24 -0.81 -4.65
N PRO A 44 -16.46 -1.10 -5.72
CA PRO A 44 -15.74 -2.37 -5.84
C PRO A 44 -14.46 -2.41 -5.00
N TRP A 45 -14.20 -1.39 -4.22
CA TRP A 45 -12.95 -1.23 -3.49
C TRP A 45 -12.88 -2.16 -2.30
N ARG A 46 -11.76 -2.83 -2.15
CA ARG A 46 -11.45 -3.60 -0.96
C ARG A 46 -10.16 -3.05 -0.37
N PHE A 47 -10.18 -2.83 0.95
CA PHE A 47 -9.06 -2.29 1.67
C PHE A 47 -8.52 -3.30 2.65
N THR A 48 -7.21 -3.49 2.65
CA THR A 48 -6.53 -4.33 3.63
C THR A 48 -5.50 -3.47 4.33
N VAL A 49 -5.60 -3.37 5.66
CA VAL A 49 -4.66 -2.61 6.46
C VAL A 49 -3.61 -3.57 7.01
N LEU A 50 -2.34 -3.27 6.73
CA LEU A 50 -1.21 -4.08 7.13
C LEU A 50 -0.34 -3.29 8.10
N GLN A 51 -0.18 -3.82 9.32
CA GLN A 51 0.67 -3.23 10.36
C GLN A 51 1.45 -4.35 11.04
N GLY A 52 2.58 -4.01 11.67
CA GLY A 52 3.39 -4.98 12.42
C GLY A 52 3.81 -6.17 11.56
N GLU A 53 3.55 -7.37 12.04
CA GLU A 53 3.97 -8.61 11.37
C GLU A 53 3.38 -8.80 9.97
N ALA A 54 2.19 -8.25 9.72
CA ALA A 54 1.57 -8.37 8.39
C ALA A 54 2.42 -7.73 7.30
N ARG A 55 3.19 -6.70 7.63
CA ARG A 55 4.13 -6.07 6.69
C ARG A 55 5.26 -7.03 6.31
N HIS A 56 5.75 -7.82 7.26
CA HIS A 56 6.78 -8.83 7.00
C HIS A 56 6.24 -9.93 6.10
N THR A 57 5.01 -10.36 6.34
CA THR A 57 4.36 -11.35 5.47
C THR A 57 4.26 -10.83 4.03
N LEU A 58 3.85 -9.57 3.86
CA LEU A 58 3.84 -8.96 2.53
C LEU A 58 5.24 -8.93 1.92
N GLY A 59 6.25 -8.54 2.71
CA GLY A 59 7.63 -8.51 2.24
C GLY A 59 8.14 -9.86 1.78
N GLU A 60 7.80 -10.92 2.50
CA GLU A 60 8.14 -12.28 2.12
C GLU A 60 7.49 -12.67 0.79
N LEU A 61 6.21 -12.33 0.62
CA LEU A 61 5.50 -12.62 -0.63
C LEU A 61 6.09 -11.85 -1.80
N MET A 62 6.49 -10.59 -1.57
CA MET A 62 7.15 -9.78 -2.60
C MET A 62 8.49 -10.40 -3.01
N ALA A 63 9.28 -10.86 -2.05
CA ALA A 63 10.55 -11.52 -2.33
C ALA A 63 10.34 -12.85 -3.10
N GLN A 64 9.36 -13.64 -2.69
CA GLN A 64 9.00 -14.87 -3.39
C GLN A 64 8.56 -14.60 -4.83
N SER A 65 7.78 -13.56 -5.03
CA SER A 65 7.34 -13.16 -6.36
C SER A 65 8.53 -12.75 -7.23
N LEU A 66 9.48 -12.00 -6.67
CA LEU A 66 10.70 -11.61 -7.40
C LEU A 66 11.50 -12.86 -7.79
N LYS A 67 11.66 -13.79 -6.87
CA LYS A 67 12.40 -15.04 -7.15
C LYS A 67 11.72 -15.84 -8.27
N ALA A 68 10.39 -15.89 -8.28
CA ALA A 68 9.65 -16.59 -9.33
C ALA A 68 9.83 -15.92 -10.69
N ARG A 69 9.85 -14.58 -10.73
CA ARG A 69 10.02 -13.82 -11.98
C ARG A 69 11.47 -13.80 -12.44
N ASN A 70 12.42 -13.85 -11.51
CA ASN A 70 13.83 -13.80 -11.79
C ASN A 70 14.58 -14.83 -10.91
N PRO A 71 14.68 -16.10 -11.36
CA PRO A 71 15.33 -17.14 -10.57
C PRO A 71 16.80 -16.87 -10.24
N GLU A 72 17.43 -15.93 -10.97
CA GLU A 72 18.82 -15.54 -10.73
C GLU A 72 18.97 -14.44 -9.69
N ALA A 73 17.87 -13.93 -9.14
CA ALA A 73 17.94 -12.92 -8.11
C ALA A 73 18.74 -13.42 -6.91
N ASP A 74 19.72 -12.62 -6.47
CA ASP A 74 20.56 -13.01 -5.34
C ASP A 74 19.90 -12.67 -3.99
N ALA A 75 20.56 -13.07 -2.90
CA ALA A 75 20.02 -12.85 -1.55
C ALA A 75 19.85 -11.36 -1.23
N ASP A 76 20.74 -10.50 -1.75
CA ASP A 76 20.66 -9.05 -1.50
C ASP A 76 19.47 -8.45 -2.24
N GLU A 77 19.20 -8.88 -3.46
CA GLU A 77 18.04 -8.41 -4.23
C GLU A 77 16.74 -8.82 -3.54
N LEU A 78 16.65 -10.07 -3.07
CA LEU A 78 15.47 -10.56 -2.36
C LEU A 78 15.27 -9.82 -1.05
N ARG A 79 16.34 -9.50 -0.34
CA ARG A 79 16.28 -8.77 0.91
C ARG A 79 15.79 -7.33 0.69
N ARG A 80 16.27 -6.69 -0.37
CA ARG A 80 15.82 -5.34 -0.71
C ARG A 80 14.33 -5.33 -1.08
N GLU A 81 13.87 -6.35 -1.78
CA GLU A 81 12.44 -6.47 -2.11
C GLU A 81 11.59 -6.63 -0.86
N HIS A 82 12.03 -7.47 0.08
CA HIS A 82 11.36 -7.64 1.36
C HIS A 82 11.26 -6.32 2.12
N LYS A 83 12.36 -5.55 2.16
CA LYS A 83 12.42 -4.29 2.90
C LYS A 83 11.48 -3.22 2.35
N LYS A 84 11.06 -3.32 1.11
CA LYS A 84 10.11 -2.36 0.55
C LYS A 84 8.80 -2.32 1.33
N ALA A 85 8.36 -3.47 1.86
CA ALA A 85 7.15 -3.53 2.66
C ALA A 85 7.32 -2.92 4.06
N LEU A 86 8.56 -2.64 4.47
CA LEU A 86 8.86 -2.10 5.80
C LEU A 86 9.15 -0.60 5.79
N ARG A 87 8.95 0.07 4.64
CA ARG A 87 9.22 1.50 4.52
C ARG A 87 8.27 2.38 5.32
N ALA A 88 7.11 1.86 5.66
CA ALA A 88 6.12 2.58 6.44
C ALA A 88 5.60 1.70 7.56
N PRO A 89 5.15 2.30 8.68
CA PRO A 89 4.58 1.53 9.79
C PRO A 89 3.19 0.96 9.48
N CYS A 90 2.53 1.48 8.45
CA CYS A 90 1.20 1.04 8.06
C CYS A 90 1.09 1.06 6.54
N ILE A 91 0.52 0.02 5.99
CA ILE A 91 0.27 -0.10 4.55
C ILE A 91 -1.22 -0.34 4.36
N ILE A 92 -1.82 0.37 3.43
CA ILE A 92 -3.21 0.11 3.02
C ILE A 92 -3.17 -0.41 1.59
N ALA A 93 -3.51 -1.68 1.43
CA ALA A 93 -3.62 -2.29 0.13
C ALA A 93 -5.04 -2.06 -0.41
N VAL A 94 -5.13 -1.55 -1.61
CA VAL A 94 -6.41 -1.27 -2.26
C VAL A 94 -6.56 -2.19 -3.45
N ALA A 95 -7.63 -2.96 -3.46
CA ALA A 95 -7.94 -3.84 -4.57
C ALA A 95 -9.32 -3.50 -5.11
N ALA A 96 -9.46 -3.55 -6.42
CA ALA A 96 -10.76 -3.38 -7.07
C ALA A 96 -11.29 -4.77 -7.45
N HIS A 97 -12.55 -5.02 -7.09
CA HIS A 97 -13.23 -6.22 -7.54
C HIS A 97 -13.89 -5.91 -8.88
N ILE A 98 -13.36 -6.52 -9.92
CA ILE A 98 -13.91 -6.33 -11.27
C ILE A 98 -14.83 -7.51 -11.56
N ALA A 99 -16.12 -7.20 -11.65
CA ALA A 99 -17.09 -8.24 -11.99
C ALA A 99 -16.86 -8.72 -13.43
N PRO A 100 -16.96 -10.03 -13.69
CA PRO A 100 -16.88 -10.51 -15.07
C PRO A 100 -18.02 -9.93 -15.88
N SER A 101 -17.69 -9.45 -17.05
CA SER A 101 -18.66 -8.88 -17.96
C SER A 101 -19.39 -9.98 -18.74
#